data_246aae510096e4114f4f5d912f678165
#
_entry.id   246aae510096e4114f4f5d912f678165
#
_cell.length_a   1.000
_cell.length_b   1.000
_cell.length_c   1.000
_cell.angle_alpha   90.00
_cell.angle_beta   90.00
_cell.angle_gamma   90.00
#
_symmetry.space_group_name_H-M   'P 1'
#
loop_
_entity.id
_entity.type
_entity.pdbx_description
1 polymer ?
#
loop_
_entity_poly.entity_id
_entity_poly.type
_entity_poly.pdbx_seq_one_letter_code
_entity_poly.pdbx_strand_id
1 'polypeptide(L)'
;GARHDRFTHSLGTYHLATRFAAHFFANLKKGAGVTVAQEEMEKLTLTFRYAALLHDIGHAPFSHTTEDFFLEQTGKALPLVWEELCRAAAGESAGEGKLFSARKEICGAAHEIVSALLLIRNKDIFLEHRDQDKIDLVLAARMVIGFTYQAGELPGLSSEQLGVRNCLIQLLNCSVLDVDRLDYMGRDTLMSGYTNAPLDLQCLARSVTAVRGADGMLTNGYR
;
A
#
# COMPACT_ATOMS: atom_id res chain seq x y z
N GLY A 1 28.18 -0.51 9.79
CA GLY A 1 27.06 -1.03 9.03
C GLY A 1 25.87 -0.09 9.09
N ALA A 2 24.98 -0.21 8.13
CA ALA A 2 23.76 0.60 8.08
C ALA A 2 22.96 0.43 9.39
N ARG A 3 22.66 1.54 10.05
CA ARG A 3 21.86 1.57 11.28
C ARG A 3 20.68 2.49 11.06
N HIS A 4 19.57 1.93 10.68
CA HIS A 4 18.27 2.57 10.75
C HIS A 4 17.25 1.58 11.29
N ASP A 5 16.23 2.10 11.98
CA ASP A 5 15.17 1.29 12.55
C ASP A 5 13.91 1.33 11.65
N ARG A 6 12.97 0.43 11.92
CA ARG A 6 11.71 0.37 11.20
C ARG A 6 10.87 1.63 11.34
N PHE A 7 10.96 2.31 12.46
CA PHE A 7 10.23 3.55 12.67
C PHE A 7 10.69 4.64 11.70
N THR A 8 12.01 4.83 11.53
CA THR A 8 12.56 5.77 10.55
C THR A 8 12.24 5.37 9.13
N HIS A 9 12.23 4.07 8.81
CA HIS A 9 11.78 3.55 7.52
C HIS A 9 10.31 3.86 7.26
N SER A 10 9.41 3.54 8.18
CA SER A 10 7.97 3.86 8.06
C SER A 10 7.72 5.36 7.85
N LEU A 11 8.44 6.24 8.54
CA LEU A 11 8.36 7.68 8.31
C LEU A 11 8.89 8.09 6.92
N GLY A 12 9.93 7.44 6.43
CA GLY A 12 10.47 7.68 5.10
C GLY A 12 9.50 7.24 4.02
N THR A 13 8.93 6.05 4.12
CA THR A 13 7.90 5.52 3.23
C THR A 13 6.65 6.43 3.22
N TYR A 14 6.19 6.87 4.40
CA TYR A 14 5.12 7.86 4.52
C TYR A 14 5.44 9.18 3.81
N HIS A 15 6.67 9.69 3.97
CA HIS A 15 7.11 10.92 3.30
C HIS A 15 7.13 10.75 1.78
N LEU A 16 7.68 9.66 1.27
CA LEU A 16 7.67 9.35 -0.16
C LEU A 16 6.24 9.18 -0.68
N ALA A 17 5.38 8.44 0.02
CA ALA A 17 3.97 8.29 -0.34
C ALA A 17 3.27 9.63 -0.48
N THR A 18 3.51 10.58 0.44
CA THR A 18 2.95 11.93 0.37
C THR A 18 3.37 12.67 -0.91
N ARG A 19 4.64 12.57 -1.27
CA ARG A 19 5.18 13.22 -2.47
C ARG A 19 4.72 12.56 -3.77
N PHE A 20 4.75 11.23 -3.80
CA PHE A 20 4.30 10.47 -4.97
C PHE A 20 2.80 10.67 -5.23
N ALA A 21 1.95 10.64 -4.20
CA ALA A 21 0.52 10.92 -4.37
C ALA A 21 0.26 12.31 -4.95
N ALA A 22 0.93 13.34 -4.41
CA ALA A 22 0.76 14.72 -4.90
C ALA A 22 1.10 14.83 -6.40
N HIS A 23 2.21 14.26 -6.83
CA HIS A 23 2.61 14.29 -8.24
C HIS A 23 1.78 13.36 -9.12
N PHE A 24 1.40 12.18 -8.63
CA PHE A 24 0.52 11.25 -9.32
C PHE A 24 -0.81 11.93 -9.69
N PHE A 25 -1.50 12.52 -8.73
CA PHE A 25 -2.77 13.20 -9.00
C PHE A 25 -2.60 14.44 -9.89
N ALA A 26 -1.52 15.22 -9.73
CA ALA A 26 -1.22 16.34 -10.61
C ALA A 26 -0.97 15.93 -12.07
N ASN A 27 -0.39 14.74 -12.28
CA ASN A 27 -0.06 14.22 -13.60
C ASN A 27 -1.18 13.37 -14.23
N LEU A 28 -2.15 12.92 -13.45
CA LEU A 28 -3.17 11.92 -13.84
C LEU A 28 -3.95 12.33 -15.08
N LYS A 29 -4.39 13.61 -15.15
CA LYS A 29 -5.12 14.14 -16.29
C LYS A 29 -4.28 14.12 -17.56
N LYS A 30 -2.98 14.48 -17.46
CA LYS A 30 -2.08 14.52 -18.63
C LYS A 30 -1.65 13.11 -19.07
N GLY A 31 -1.47 12.19 -18.14
CA GLY A 31 -1.02 10.82 -18.41
C GLY A 31 -2.13 9.91 -18.94
N ALA A 32 -3.28 9.91 -18.29
CA ALA A 32 -4.37 8.98 -18.57
C ALA A 32 -5.69 9.64 -19.01
N GLY A 33 -5.78 10.96 -19.01
CA GLY A 33 -7.03 11.68 -19.30
C GLY A 33 -8.06 11.64 -18.19
N VAL A 34 -7.69 11.14 -17.00
CA VAL A 34 -8.59 10.92 -15.87
C VAL A 34 -8.56 12.09 -14.90
N THR A 35 -9.73 12.46 -14.39
CA THR A 35 -9.89 13.48 -13.34
C THR A 35 -10.60 12.85 -12.15
N VAL A 36 -10.06 13.06 -10.96
CA VAL A 36 -10.65 12.60 -9.69
C VAL A 36 -11.22 13.81 -8.97
N ALA A 37 -12.40 13.67 -8.36
CA ALA A 37 -12.99 14.71 -7.53
C ALA A 37 -12.08 15.04 -6.33
N GLN A 38 -12.08 16.29 -5.89
CA GLN A 38 -11.17 16.76 -4.83
C GLN A 38 -11.34 15.96 -3.53
N GLU A 39 -12.56 15.71 -3.11
CA GLU A 39 -12.86 14.93 -1.90
C GLU A 39 -12.32 13.48 -1.99
N GLU A 40 -12.53 12.83 -3.13
CA GLU A 40 -12.02 11.47 -3.38
C GLU A 40 -10.48 11.45 -3.44
N MET A 41 -9.86 12.46 -4.06
CA MET A 41 -8.41 12.60 -4.10
C MET A 41 -7.83 12.76 -2.70
N GLU A 42 -8.46 13.56 -1.85
CA GLU A 42 -8.05 13.73 -0.45
C GLU A 42 -8.17 12.42 0.34
N LYS A 43 -9.31 11.72 0.19
CA LYS A 43 -9.52 10.41 0.82
C LYS A 43 -8.49 9.38 0.38
N LEU A 44 -8.24 9.26 -0.93
CA LEU A 44 -7.25 8.34 -1.48
C LEU A 44 -5.84 8.67 -1.03
N THR A 45 -5.49 9.96 -0.97
CA THR A 45 -4.17 10.41 -0.49
C THR A 45 -3.98 10.08 1.00
N LEU A 46 -4.98 10.32 1.84
CA LEU A 46 -4.92 9.99 3.26
C LEU A 46 -4.82 8.48 3.48
N THR A 47 -5.61 7.70 2.74
CA THR A 47 -5.57 6.23 2.77
C THR A 47 -4.19 5.70 2.38
N PHE A 48 -3.60 6.21 1.30
CA PHE A 48 -2.26 5.81 0.84
C PHE A 48 -1.17 6.14 1.86
N ARG A 49 -1.22 7.34 2.45
CA ARG A 49 -0.28 7.74 3.51
C ARG A 49 -0.41 6.89 4.76
N TYR A 50 -1.64 6.56 5.17
CA TYR A 50 -1.91 5.69 6.31
C TYR A 50 -1.36 4.28 6.07
N ALA A 51 -1.62 3.70 4.90
CA ALA A 51 -1.08 2.41 4.52
C ALA A 51 0.46 2.43 4.50
N ALA A 52 1.07 3.45 3.92
CA ALA A 52 2.53 3.60 3.85
C ALA A 52 3.18 3.76 5.24
N LEU A 53 2.52 4.44 6.19
CA LEU A 53 3.03 4.55 7.55
C LEU A 53 3.03 3.22 8.30
N LEU A 54 2.01 2.40 8.07
CA LEU A 54 1.75 1.18 8.86
C LEU A 54 2.06 -0.13 8.12
N HIS A 55 2.64 -0.06 6.91
CA HIS A 55 2.87 -1.26 6.09
C HIS A 55 3.70 -2.34 6.78
N ASP A 56 4.62 -1.93 7.65
CA ASP A 56 5.64 -2.77 8.30
C ASP A 56 5.35 -3.13 9.77
N ILE A 57 4.19 -2.71 10.34
CA ILE A 57 3.88 -2.95 11.76
C ILE A 57 3.71 -4.42 12.12
N GLY A 58 3.46 -5.27 11.14
CA GLY A 58 3.25 -6.71 11.30
C GLY A 58 4.52 -7.55 11.33
N HIS A 59 5.69 -6.95 11.19
CA HIS A 59 6.94 -7.70 11.24
C HIS A 59 7.21 -8.32 12.60
N ALA A 60 7.65 -9.58 12.59
CA ALA A 60 8.15 -10.28 13.76
C ALA A 60 9.48 -9.65 14.25
N PRO A 61 9.85 -9.85 15.54
CA PRO A 61 11.21 -9.58 15.99
C PRO A 61 12.24 -10.26 15.09
N PHE A 62 13.31 -9.56 14.71
CA PHE A 62 14.33 -10.00 13.75
C PHE A 62 13.83 -10.18 12.30
N SER A 63 12.71 -9.54 11.95
CA SER A 63 12.19 -9.46 10.57
C SER A 63 11.95 -10.84 9.93
N HIS A 64 12.24 -10.96 8.65
CA HIS A 64 12.01 -12.17 7.85
C HIS A 64 12.64 -13.44 8.43
N THR A 65 13.74 -13.30 9.19
CA THR A 65 14.45 -14.46 9.76
C THR A 65 13.58 -15.27 10.74
N THR A 66 12.61 -14.64 11.39
CA THR A 66 11.80 -15.26 12.42
C THR A 66 10.30 -15.25 12.12
N GLU A 67 9.88 -14.80 10.94
CA GLU A 67 8.46 -14.72 10.60
C GLU A 67 7.74 -16.06 10.73
N ASP A 68 8.27 -17.11 10.12
CA ASP A 68 7.69 -18.43 10.17
C ASP A 68 7.64 -18.97 11.61
N PHE A 69 8.75 -18.85 12.34
CA PHE A 69 8.84 -19.26 13.73
C PHE A 69 7.85 -18.50 14.62
N PHE A 70 7.71 -17.19 14.42
CA PHE A 70 6.79 -16.37 15.20
C PHE A 70 5.32 -16.73 14.93
N LEU A 71 4.98 -16.99 13.67
CA LEU A 71 3.64 -17.45 13.29
C LEU A 71 3.34 -18.84 13.85
N GLU A 72 4.29 -19.78 13.82
CA GLU A 72 4.16 -21.11 14.41
C GLU A 72 4.01 -21.04 15.93
N GLN A 73 4.84 -20.26 16.63
CA GLN A 73 4.80 -20.12 18.08
C GLN A 73 3.51 -19.43 18.59
N THR A 74 2.94 -18.53 17.82
CA THR A 74 1.64 -17.92 18.16
C THR A 74 0.46 -18.82 17.89
N GLY A 75 0.69 -20.03 17.32
CA GLY A 75 -0.35 -21.00 16.96
C GLY A 75 -1.23 -20.54 15.79
N LYS A 76 -0.78 -19.52 15.05
CA LYS A 76 -1.51 -18.99 13.91
C LYS A 76 -0.74 -19.27 12.63
N ALA A 77 -1.12 -20.35 11.95
CA ALA A 77 -0.69 -20.55 10.57
C ALA A 77 -1.19 -19.41 9.69
N LEU A 78 -0.40 -19.03 8.70
CA LEU A 78 -0.72 -17.95 7.77
C LEU A 78 -2.16 -18.00 7.20
N PRO A 79 -2.74 -19.18 6.86
CA PRO A 79 -4.15 -19.27 6.45
C PRO A 79 -5.15 -18.73 7.48
N LEU A 80 -4.91 -18.95 8.78
CA LEU A 80 -5.80 -18.44 9.84
C LEU A 80 -5.71 -16.91 9.95
N VAL A 81 -4.51 -16.36 9.80
CA VAL A 81 -4.33 -14.89 9.77
C VAL A 81 -5.02 -14.29 8.56
N TRP A 82 -4.94 -14.93 7.40
CA TRP A 82 -5.67 -14.53 6.20
C TRP A 82 -7.18 -14.56 6.39
N GLU A 83 -7.73 -15.62 6.99
CA GLU A 83 -9.16 -15.70 7.33
C GLU A 83 -9.59 -14.59 8.30
N GLU A 84 -8.74 -14.23 9.26
CA GLU A 84 -9.00 -13.12 10.17
C GLU A 84 -8.98 -11.77 9.42
N LEU A 85 -8.08 -11.58 8.45
CA LEU A 85 -8.07 -10.40 7.58
C LEU A 85 -9.34 -10.32 6.73
N CYS A 86 -9.78 -11.44 6.12
CA CYS A 86 -11.03 -11.49 5.37
C CYS A 86 -12.24 -11.08 6.23
N ARG A 87 -12.30 -11.57 7.49
CA ARG A 87 -13.35 -11.19 8.43
C ARG A 87 -13.29 -9.71 8.84
N ALA A 88 -12.11 -9.20 9.08
CA ALA A 88 -11.91 -7.78 9.40
C ALA A 88 -12.33 -6.87 8.23
N ALA A 89 -11.92 -7.20 7.01
CA ALA A 89 -12.33 -6.48 5.80
C ALA A 89 -13.85 -6.53 5.59
N ALA A 90 -14.49 -7.68 5.86
CA ALA A 90 -15.95 -7.83 5.78
C ALA A 90 -16.69 -6.98 6.82
N GLY A 91 -16.10 -6.75 7.99
CA GLY A 91 -16.63 -5.87 9.02
C GLY A 91 -16.65 -4.40 8.61
N GLU A 92 -15.67 -3.95 7.82
CA GLU A 92 -15.62 -2.59 7.28
C GLU A 92 -16.46 -2.45 5.99
N SER A 93 -16.45 -3.46 5.14
CA SER A 93 -17.22 -3.48 3.88
C SER A 93 -17.55 -4.92 3.47
N ALA A 94 -18.84 -5.24 3.48
CA ALA A 94 -19.32 -6.58 3.10
C ALA A 94 -18.97 -6.96 1.64
N GLY A 95 -18.95 -5.98 0.72
CA GLY A 95 -18.54 -6.18 -0.66
C GLY A 95 -17.07 -6.57 -0.77
N GLU A 96 -16.22 -5.82 -0.10
CA GLU A 96 -14.77 -6.07 -0.05
C GLU A 96 -14.44 -7.39 0.64
N GLY A 97 -15.10 -7.73 1.74
CA GLY A 97 -14.90 -9.02 2.43
C GLY A 97 -15.17 -10.22 1.53
N LYS A 98 -16.16 -10.13 0.64
CA LYS A 98 -16.41 -11.17 -0.37
C LYS A 98 -15.24 -11.31 -1.34
N LEU A 99 -14.64 -10.20 -1.77
CA LEU A 99 -13.49 -10.21 -2.69
C LEU A 99 -12.27 -10.85 -2.04
N PHE A 100 -11.98 -10.52 -0.79
CA PHE A 100 -10.90 -11.16 -0.04
C PHE A 100 -11.14 -12.67 0.12
N SER A 101 -12.35 -13.07 0.50
CA SER A 101 -12.72 -14.48 0.71
C SER A 101 -12.77 -15.30 -0.59
N ALA A 102 -13.06 -14.66 -1.73
CA ALA A 102 -13.10 -15.32 -3.03
C ALA A 102 -11.70 -15.62 -3.60
N ARG A 103 -10.64 -15.05 -3.03
CA ARG A 103 -9.27 -15.28 -3.47
C ARG A 103 -8.85 -16.69 -3.12
N LYS A 104 -8.42 -17.47 -4.13
CA LYS A 104 -7.94 -18.85 -3.96
C LYS A 104 -6.55 -18.93 -3.34
N GLU A 105 -5.74 -17.90 -3.57
CA GLU A 105 -4.35 -17.84 -3.09
C GLU A 105 -4.20 -16.66 -2.13
N ILE A 106 -3.42 -16.88 -1.08
CA ILE A 106 -3.02 -15.83 -0.13
C ILE A 106 -2.18 -14.81 -0.90
N CYS A 107 -2.51 -13.52 -0.73
CA CYS A 107 -1.83 -12.40 -1.35
C CYS A 107 -0.97 -11.68 -0.32
N GLY A 108 0.27 -11.37 -0.69
CA GLY A 108 1.21 -10.68 0.19
C GLY A 108 2.11 -11.61 1.01
N ALA A 109 3.18 -11.05 1.57
CA ALA A 109 4.06 -11.73 2.51
C ALA A 109 3.40 -11.83 3.90
N ALA A 110 3.94 -12.68 4.77
CA ALA A 110 3.38 -12.92 6.10
C ALA A 110 3.24 -11.63 6.93
N HIS A 111 4.28 -10.81 6.99
CA HIS A 111 4.25 -9.53 7.71
C HIS A 111 3.27 -8.53 7.10
N GLU A 112 3.10 -8.51 5.77
CA GLU A 112 2.15 -7.64 5.09
C GLU A 112 0.71 -8.00 5.46
N ILE A 113 0.38 -9.30 5.52
CA ILE A 113 -0.95 -9.78 5.93
C ILE A 113 -1.23 -9.42 7.38
N VAL A 114 -0.24 -9.58 8.26
CA VAL A 114 -0.34 -9.18 9.68
C VAL A 114 -0.49 -7.66 9.77
N SER A 115 0.29 -6.88 9.03
CA SER A 115 0.17 -5.41 8.98
C SER A 115 -1.23 -4.99 8.53
N ALA A 116 -1.74 -5.56 7.45
CA ALA A 116 -3.07 -5.29 6.93
C ALA A 116 -4.17 -5.61 7.96
N LEU A 117 -4.04 -6.71 8.69
CA LEU A 117 -4.96 -7.07 9.77
C LEU A 117 -4.89 -6.08 10.93
N LEU A 118 -3.67 -5.72 11.37
CA LEU A 118 -3.46 -4.80 12.49
C LEU A 118 -3.99 -3.41 12.20
N LEU A 119 -3.79 -2.87 10.98
CA LEU A 119 -4.25 -1.54 10.62
C LEU A 119 -5.79 -1.42 10.62
N ILE A 120 -6.52 -2.50 10.29
CA ILE A 120 -7.98 -2.51 10.35
C ILE A 120 -8.43 -2.66 11.81
N ARG A 121 -7.90 -3.65 12.55
CA ARG A 121 -8.35 -3.97 13.91
C ARG A 121 -8.03 -2.90 14.94
N ASN A 122 -6.95 -2.17 14.75
CA ASN A 122 -6.48 -1.17 15.71
C ASN A 122 -6.70 0.27 15.21
N LYS A 123 -7.68 0.48 14.34
CA LYS A 123 -8.01 1.81 13.81
C LYS A 123 -8.21 2.86 14.92
N ASP A 124 -8.82 2.47 16.03
CA ASP A 124 -9.07 3.36 17.18
C ASP A 124 -7.78 3.81 17.91
N ILE A 125 -6.69 3.05 17.73
CA ILE A 125 -5.36 3.40 18.28
C ILE A 125 -4.63 4.37 17.33
N PHE A 126 -4.75 4.14 16.02
CA PHE A 126 -3.98 4.87 15.01
C PHE A 126 -4.69 6.11 14.48
N LEU A 127 -6.01 6.18 14.59
CA LEU A 127 -6.83 7.25 14.03
C LEU A 127 -7.66 7.93 15.13
N GLU A 128 -7.65 9.25 15.14
CA GLU A 128 -8.64 9.99 15.91
C GLU A 128 -10.04 9.70 15.33
N HIS A 129 -11.05 9.63 16.18
CA HIS A 129 -12.43 9.31 15.77
C HIS A 129 -12.93 10.16 14.58
N ARG A 130 -12.56 11.43 14.52
CA ARG A 130 -12.91 12.36 13.43
C ARG A 130 -12.26 12.05 12.08
N ASP A 131 -11.23 11.20 12.03
CA ASP A 131 -10.47 10.89 10.82
C ASP A 131 -10.76 9.48 10.31
N GLN A 132 -11.49 8.65 11.06
CA GLN A 132 -11.81 7.27 10.68
C GLN A 132 -12.62 7.21 9.38
N ASP A 133 -13.59 8.09 9.19
CA ASP A 133 -14.42 8.15 7.97
C ASP A 133 -13.66 8.68 6.73
N LYS A 134 -12.51 9.32 6.95
CA LYS A 134 -11.69 9.90 5.88
C LYS A 134 -10.72 8.90 5.26
N ILE A 135 -10.58 7.71 5.84
CA ILE A 135 -9.63 6.69 5.41
C ILE A 135 -10.40 5.44 5.03
N ASP A 136 -10.11 4.90 3.85
CA ASP A 136 -10.61 3.61 3.40
C ASP A 136 -9.67 2.51 3.91
N LEU A 137 -10.06 1.89 5.06
CA LEU A 137 -9.23 0.89 5.75
C LEU A 137 -9.02 -0.37 4.91
N VAL A 138 -10.02 -0.77 4.12
CA VAL A 138 -9.91 -1.96 3.30
C VAL A 138 -9.01 -1.70 2.10
N LEU A 139 -9.09 -0.52 1.49
CA LEU A 139 -8.16 -0.11 0.45
C LEU A 139 -6.74 0.02 1.01
N ALA A 140 -6.57 0.54 2.24
CA ALA A 140 -5.26 0.58 2.90
C ALA A 140 -4.68 -0.84 3.09
N ALA A 141 -5.49 -1.80 3.53
CA ALA A 141 -5.09 -3.20 3.64
C ALA A 141 -4.68 -3.79 2.28
N ARG A 142 -5.45 -3.51 1.21
CA ARG A 142 -5.11 -3.91 -0.17
C ARG A 142 -3.78 -3.32 -0.62
N MET A 143 -3.51 -2.07 -0.29
CA MET A 143 -2.23 -1.41 -0.62
C MET A 143 -1.05 -2.11 0.05
N VAL A 144 -1.19 -2.50 1.31
CA VAL A 144 -0.14 -3.19 2.07
C VAL A 144 0.18 -4.56 1.48
N ILE A 145 -0.85 -5.35 1.12
CA ILE A 145 -0.67 -6.71 0.58
C ILE A 145 -0.56 -6.77 -0.95
N GLY A 146 -0.57 -5.63 -1.65
CA GLY A 146 -0.50 -5.60 -3.12
C GLY A 146 -1.73 -6.16 -3.83
N PHE A 147 -2.91 -6.20 -3.19
CA PHE A 147 -4.12 -6.82 -3.73
C PHE A 147 -4.92 -5.88 -4.63
N THR A 148 -4.68 -5.91 -5.93
CA THR A 148 -5.36 -5.09 -6.94
C THR A 148 -6.78 -5.55 -7.24
N TYR A 149 -7.61 -4.62 -7.74
CA TYR A 149 -8.97 -4.88 -8.23
C TYR A 149 -8.97 -5.38 -9.66
N GLN A 150 -9.94 -6.23 -9.98
CA GLN A 150 -10.29 -6.59 -11.35
C GLN A 150 -11.36 -5.64 -11.91
N ALA A 151 -11.45 -5.54 -13.23
CA ALA A 151 -12.48 -4.73 -13.88
C ALA A 151 -13.90 -5.18 -13.45
N GLY A 152 -14.73 -4.24 -12.98
CA GLY A 152 -16.09 -4.52 -12.54
C GLY A 152 -16.23 -5.26 -11.21
N GLU A 153 -15.15 -5.44 -10.46
CA GLU A 153 -15.13 -6.24 -9.22
C GLU A 153 -15.91 -5.57 -8.07
N LEU A 154 -15.94 -4.22 -8.04
CA LEU A 154 -16.77 -3.47 -7.09
C LEU A 154 -17.92 -2.76 -7.79
N PRO A 155 -19.18 -3.16 -7.51
CA PRO A 155 -20.35 -2.43 -7.99
C PRO A 155 -20.33 -0.98 -7.52
N GLY A 156 -20.62 -0.06 -8.43
CA GLY A 156 -20.65 1.39 -8.13
C GLY A 156 -19.34 2.14 -8.37
N LEU A 157 -18.23 1.44 -8.66
CA LEU A 157 -17.00 2.06 -9.10
C LEU A 157 -16.75 1.80 -10.60
N SER A 158 -16.39 2.86 -11.31
CA SER A 158 -15.98 2.73 -12.71
C SER A 158 -14.61 2.06 -12.84
N SER A 159 -14.31 1.52 -14.03
CA SER A 159 -12.98 0.96 -14.32
C SER A 159 -11.86 1.99 -14.12
N GLU A 160 -12.12 3.27 -14.35
CA GLU A 160 -11.15 4.34 -14.09
C GLU A 160 -10.90 4.55 -12.59
N GLN A 161 -11.96 4.53 -11.77
CA GLN A 161 -11.84 4.64 -10.32
C GLN A 161 -11.10 3.44 -9.72
N LEU A 162 -11.39 2.23 -10.19
CA LEU A 162 -10.65 1.02 -9.81
C LEU A 162 -9.18 1.10 -10.27
N GLY A 163 -8.95 1.60 -11.49
CA GLY A 163 -7.61 1.77 -12.03
C GLY A 163 -6.76 2.77 -11.22
N VAL A 164 -7.32 3.88 -10.78
CA VAL A 164 -6.63 4.84 -9.89
C VAL A 164 -6.27 4.18 -8.55
N ARG A 165 -7.18 3.40 -7.96
CA ARG A 165 -6.89 2.63 -6.74
C ARG A 165 -5.77 1.62 -6.96
N ASN A 166 -5.80 0.89 -8.07
CA ASN A 166 -4.74 -0.06 -8.44
C ASN A 166 -3.38 0.62 -8.60
N CYS A 167 -3.34 1.81 -9.19
CA CYS A 167 -2.10 2.57 -9.27
C CYS A 167 -1.53 2.89 -7.88
N LEU A 168 -2.36 3.28 -6.91
CA LEU A 168 -1.92 3.55 -5.55
C LEU A 168 -1.50 2.25 -4.82
N ILE A 169 -2.21 1.13 -5.02
CA ILE A 169 -1.79 -0.18 -4.51
C ILE A 169 -0.38 -0.52 -5.02
N GLN A 170 -0.17 -0.40 -6.32
CA GLN A 170 1.13 -0.69 -6.95
C GLN A 170 2.22 0.30 -6.54
N LEU A 171 1.88 1.55 -6.21
CA LEU A 171 2.86 2.52 -5.70
C LEU A 171 3.33 2.20 -4.28
N LEU A 172 2.58 1.43 -3.49
CA LEU A 172 3.02 0.98 -2.17
C LEU A 172 3.67 -0.40 -2.21
N ASN A 173 3.08 -1.34 -2.96
CA ASN A 173 3.54 -2.73 -3.01
C ASN A 173 3.43 -3.26 -4.45
N CYS A 174 4.57 -3.40 -5.10
CA CYS A 174 4.67 -4.03 -6.42
C CYS A 174 6.03 -4.70 -6.61
N SER A 175 6.14 -5.48 -7.70
CA SER A 175 7.38 -6.23 -8.01
C SER A 175 8.49 -5.37 -8.62
N VAL A 176 8.18 -4.15 -9.09
CA VAL A 176 9.14 -3.34 -9.86
C VAL A 176 9.63 -2.14 -9.08
N LEU A 177 8.75 -1.19 -8.78
CA LEU A 177 9.13 0.08 -8.14
C LEU A 177 7.97 0.61 -7.30
N ASP A 178 8.16 0.68 -5.99
CA ASP A 178 7.22 1.19 -5.02
C ASP A 178 7.91 2.08 -3.98
N VAL A 179 7.13 2.80 -3.17
CA VAL A 179 7.68 3.78 -2.22
C VAL A 179 8.39 3.13 -1.04
N ASP A 180 8.03 1.90 -0.68
CA ASP A 180 8.71 1.11 0.32
C ASP A 180 10.15 0.80 -0.14
N ARG A 181 10.26 0.20 -1.32
CA ARG A 181 11.56 -0.13 -1.94
C ARG A 181 12.43 1.10 -2.15
N LEU A 182 11.84 2.21 -2.60
CA LEU A 182 12.55 3.47 -2.80
C LEU A 182 13.12 4.02 -1.49
N ASP A 183 12.41 3.91 -0.37
CA ASP A 183 12.93 4.36 0.92
C ASP A 183 14.11 3.51 1.38
N TYR A 184 13.96 2.18 1.45
CA TYR A 184 15.04 1.35 1.96
C TYR A 184 16.27 1.36 1.05
N MET A 185 16.10 1.37 -0.28
CA MET A 185 17.23 1.46 -1.22
C MET A 185 18.00 2.78 -1.05
N GLY A 186 17.28 3.91 -0.96
CA GLY A 186 17.90 5.22 -0.75
C GLY A 186 18.60 5.31 0.60
N ARG A 187 17.98 4.79 1.64
CA ARG A 187 18.50 4.78 3.01
C ARG A 187 19.71 3.87 3.16
N ASP A 188 19.65 2.66 2.64
CA ASP A 188 20.75 1.70 2.67
C ASP A 188 21.97 2.21 1.90
N THR A 189 21.74 2.82 0.73
CA THR A 189 22.79 3.47 -0.06
C THR A 189 23.50 4.57 0.76
N LEU A 190 22.71 5.44 1.40
CA LEU A 190 23.25 6.53 2.22
C LEU A 190 24.02 5.99 3.44
N MET A 191 23.45 5.03 4.16
CA MET A 191 24.01 4.50 5.41
C MET A 191 25.21 3.57 5.20
N SER A 192 25.27 2.90 4.05
CA SER A 192 26.44 2.06 3.69
C SER A 192 27.60 2.86 3.13
N GLY A 193 27.39 4.13 2.79
CA GLY A 193 28.37 4.97 2.10
C GLY A 193 28.57 4.60 0.62
N TYR A 194 27.66 3.79 0.05
CA TYR A 194 27.70 3.43 -1.36
C TYR A 194 27.14 4.56 -2.22
N THR A 195 28.03 5.40 -2.77
CA THR A 195 27.62 6.65 -3.46
C THR A 195 27.59 6.54 -4.98
N ASN A 196 27.86 5.36 -5.56
CA ASN A 196 28.07 5.21 -7.01
C ASN A 196 26.79 5.30 -7.87
N ALA A 197 25.60 5.28 -7.26
CA ALA A 197 24.34 5.42 -7.97
C ALA A 197 23.32 6.18 -7.11
N PRO A 198 23.41 7.50 -7.00
CA PRO A 198 22.40 8.28 -6.27
C PRO A 198 21.03 8.13 -6.95
N LEU A 199 20.04 7.66 -6.21
CA LEU A 199 18.68 7.56 -6.67
C LEU A 199 18.02 8.94 -6.59
N ASP A 200 17.65 9.52 -7.73
CA ASP A 200 16.90 10.80 -7.76
C ASP A 200 15.42 10.56 -7.47
N LEU A 201 15.11 10.39 -6.18
CA LEU A 201 13.74 10.20 -5.69
C LEU A 201 12.82 11.37 -6.04
N GLN A 202 13.39 12.58 -6.20
CA GLN A 202 12.61 13.75 -6.55
C GLN A 202 12.20 13.74 -8.03
N CYS A 203 13.11 13.34 -8.90
CA CYS A 203 12.81 13.17 -10.32
C CYS A 203 11.77 12.05 -10.51
N LEU A 204 11.94 10.89 -9.87
CA LEU A 204 10.99 9.79 -9.91
C LEU A 204 9.60 10.22 -9.44
N ALA A 205 9.50 10.89 -8.27
CA ALA A 205 8.21 11.35 -7.77
C ALA A 205 7.52 12.34 -8.73
N ARG A 206 8.27 13.25 -9.36
CA ARG A 206 7.71 14.21 -10.32
C ARG A 206 7.25 13.56 -11.62
N SER A 207 7.84 12.44 -12.00
CA SER A 207 7.55 11.75 -13.27
C SER A 207 6.39 10.76 -13.17
N VAL A 208 5.97 10.35 -11.96
CA VAL A 208 4.91 9.36 -11.78
C VAL A 208 3.57 9.84 -12.35
N THR A 209 2.87 8.95 -13.04
CA THR A 209 1.55 9.18 -13.62
C THR A 209 0.83 7.85 -13.81
N ALA A 210 -0.44 7.86 -14.25
CA ALA A 210 -1.10 6.69 -14.78
C ALA A 210 -1.03 6.68 -16.31
N VAL A 211 -0.97 5.48 -16.88
CA VAL A 211 -1.11 5.21 -18.31
C VAL A 211 -2.13 4.10 -18.52
N ARG A 212 -2.75 4.03 -19.71
CA ARG A 212 -3.65 2.92 -20.04
C ARG A 212 -2.84 1.74 -20.57
N GLY A 213 -3.00 0.59 -19.93
CA GLY A 213 -2.47 -0.68 -20.40
C GLY A 213 -3.20 -1.19 -21.65
N ALA A 214 -2.70 -2.26 -22.26
CA ALA A 214 -3.32 -2.90 -23.42
C ALA A 214 -4.72 -3.47 -23.11
N ASP A 215 -4.98 -3.81 -21.86
CA ASP A 215 -6.27 -4.26 -21.32
C ASP A 215 -7.25 -3.12 -21.03
N GLY A 216 -6.86 -1.86 -21.26
CA GLY A 216 -7.64 -0.65 -20.96
C GLY A 216 -7.63 -0.23 -19.50
N MET A 217 -7.05 -1.02 -18.59
CA MET A 217 -6.88 -0.67 -17.18
C MET A 217 -5.76 0.36 -17.01
N LEU A 218 -5.86 1.15 -15.95
CA LEU A 218 -4.80 2.08 -15.58
C LEU A 218 -3.69 1.33 -14.84
N THR A 219 -2.46 1.66 -15.17
CA THR A 219 -1.25 1.21 -14.50
C THR A 219 -0.30 2.38 -14.32
N ASN A 220 0.68 2.23 -13.42
CA ASN A 220 1.69 3.25 -13.20
C ASN A 220 2.62 3.40 -14.40
N GLY A 221 2.95 4.65 -14.72
CA GLY A 221 3.93 5.04 -15.70
C GLY A 221 4.80 6.18 -15.18
N TYR A 222 5.90 6.42 -15.85
CA TYR A 222 6.83 7.50 -15.56
C TYR A 222 7.08 8.32 -16.83
N ARG A 223 7.18 9.66 -16.70
CA ARG A 223 7.31 10.59 -17.83
C ARG A 223 8.71 11.18 -17.88
#